data_1583d101b3f4b13cea17930bf734c452
#
_entry.id   1583d101b3f4b13cea17930bf734c452
#
_cell.length_a   1.000
_cell.length_b   1.000
_cell.length_c   1.000
_cell.angle_alpha   90.00
_cell.angle_beta   90.00
_cell.angle_gamma   90.00
#
_symmetry.space_group_name_H-M   'P 1'
#
loop_
_entity.id
_entity.type
_entity.pdbx_description
1 polymer ?
#
loop_
_entity_poly.entity_id
_entity_poly.type
_entity_poly.pdbx_seq_one_letter_code
_entity_poly.pdbx_strand_id
1 'polypeptide(L)'
;MARFRLLLVNEFKLFRTAIPIHLVAIFQPTVMYLLMAAILVHPTFDMYVDKSATEEGRALVAAMEEVGSPIGLPYINPILVDWDGESVSRQVIAVGEQGGALTAVQHYGLIDSNLVKNFRNRLTAAALRLWDAELGSRAVTVEESPWLPRDVPYTVYFGMALLPMTAFLAASIMGAILTAQEFEFGTIVEYTLAPASVVLVLGARLTRLVLSALISAGILLVAVGLTTGFWPGSLWRVALILLPVTVIAGCLGLLAGLLMRRSIPAFLVGLVGSFVGWILGSGFGLAAGFGKLYEAISRLTPFTHATQLLFAQYYGAGIGRPVASVFFLLVTATVMLVLTGLAYRWRVMRQG
;
A
#
# COMPACT_ATOMS: atom_id res chain seq x y z
N MET A 1 -30.11 -25.26 -0.40
CA MET A 1 -29.89 -24.04 -1.22
C MET A 1 -30.83 -22.90 -0.86
N ALA A 2 -32.15 -23.09 -0.69
CA ALA A 2 -33.11 -22.02 -0.38
C ALA A 2 -32.75 -21.26 0.93
N ARG A 3 -32.42 -21.96 2.02
CA ARG A 3 -32.04 -21.33 3.31
C ARG A 3 -30.79 -20.47 3.20
N PHE A 4 -29.76 -20.89 2.46
CA PHE A 4 -28.55 -20.09 2.23
C PHE A 4 -28.88 -18.81 1.46
N ARG A 5 -29.70 -18.89 0.41
CA ARG A 5 -30.14 -17.72 -0.35
C ARG A 5 -30.90 -16.71 0.51
N LEU A 6 -31.80 -17.20 1.39
CA LEU A 6 -32.53 -16.33 2.33
C LEU A 6 -31.60 -15.62 3.32
N LEU A 7 -30.64 -16.35 3.89
CA LEU A 7 -29.63 -15.76 4.78
C LEU A 7 -28.78 -14.73 4.04
N LEU A 8 -28.34 -15.03 2.84
CA LEU A 8 -27.54 -14.09 2.03
C LEU A 8 -28.33 -12.83 1.69
N VAL A 9 -29.60 -12.95 1.29
CA VAL A 9 -30.46 -11.80 1.03
C VAL A 9 -30.64 -10.94 2.31
N ASN A 10 -30.79 -11.59 3.47
CA ASN A 10 -30.89 -10.87 4.74
C ASN A 10 -29.58 -10.13 5.07
N GLU A 11 -28.42 -10.74 4.86
CA GLU A 11 -27.12 -10.10 5.02
C GLU A 11 -26.97 -8.85 4.15
N PHE A 12 -27.46 -8.87 2.89
CA PHE A 12 -27.47 -7.69 2.03
C PHE A 12 -28.49 -6.62 2.41
N LYS A 13 -29.61 -7.01 3.05
CA LYS A 13 -30.55 -6.01 3.61
C LYS A 13 -29.93 -5.25 4.77
N LEU A 14 -29.14 -5.93 5.61
CA LEU A 14 -28.40 -5.29 6.70
C LEU A 14 -27.36 -4.27 6.20
N PHE A 15 -26.93 -4.38 4.95
CA PHE A 15 -26.08 -3.35 4.33
C PHE A 15 -26.73 -1.95 4.37
N ARG A 16 -28.06 -1.88 4.20
CA ARG A 16 -28.79 -0.60 4.20
C ARG A 16 -28.82 0.09 5.55
N THR A 17 -28.65 -0.64 6.64
CA THR A 17 -28.72 -0.07 8.00
C THR A 17 -27.41 0.59 8.43
N ALA A 18 -26.30 0.28 7.77
CA ALA A 18 -24.96 0.78 8.11
C ALA A 18 -24.22 1.37 6.91
N ILE A 19 -24.94 1.99 5.96
CA ILE A 19 -24.38 2.58 4.73
C ILE A 19 -23.14 3.43 4.98
N PRO A 20 -23.10 4.40 5.95
CA PRO A 20 -21.93 5.24 6.14
C PRO A 20 -20.66 4.44 6.44
N ILE A 21 -20.76 3.42 7.28
CA ILE A 21 -19.62 2.56 7.65
C ILE A 21 -19.12 1.77 6.44
N HIS A 22 -20.05 1.26 5.63
CA HIS A 22 -19.72 0.52 4.42
C HIS A 22 -19.03 1.43 3.39
N LEU A 23 -19.53 2.65 3.19
CA LEU A 23 -18.91 3.62 2.29
C LEU A 23 -17.49 3.96 2.74
N VAL A 24 -17.29 4.24 4.03
CA VAL A 24 -15.94 4.48 4.55
C VAL A 24 -15.02 3.28 4.31
N ALA A 25 -15.45 2.08 4.68
CA ALA A 25 -14.63 0.87 4.52
C ALA A 25 -14.29 0.55 3.05
N ILE A 26 -15.18 0.88 2.11
CA ILE A 26 -15.00 0.62 0.67
C ILE A 26 -14.13 1.70 0.02
N PHE A 27 -14.36 2.97 0.31
CA PHE A 27 -13.73 4.07 -0.41
C PHE A 27 -12.47 4.64 0.25
N GLN A 28 -12.33 4.52 1.58
CA GLN A 28 -11.20 5.09 2.31
C GLN A 28 -9.82 4.69 1.76
N PRO A 29 -9.54 3.43 1.40
CA PRO A 29 -8.24 3.08 0.84
C PRO A 29 -8.00 3.70 -0.54
N THR A 30 -9.06 3.83 -1.34
CA THR A 30 -8.96 4.50 -2.65
C THR A 30 -8.70 5.98 -2.50
N VAL A 31 -9.36 6.66 -1.55
CA VAL A 31 -9.08 8.06 -1.22
C VAL A 31 -7.64 8.22 -0.73
N MET A 32 -7.18 7.33 0.16
CA MET A 32 -5.79 7.31 0.62
C MET A 32 -4.81 7.16 -0.56
N TYR A 33 -5.09 6.25 -1.49
CA TYR A 33 -4.28 6.09 -2.69
C TYR A 33 -4.25 7.35 -3.53
N LEU A 34 -5.40 7.96 -3.82
CA LEU A 34 -5.49 9.17 -4.65
C LEU A 34 -4.74 10.35 -4.02
N LEU A 35 -4.83 10.53 -2.70
CA LEU A 35 -4.07 11.55 -1.98
C LEU A 35 -2.57 11.29 -2.07
N MET A 36 -2.14 10.05 -1.83
CA MET A 36 -0.73 9.68 -1.94
C MET A 36 -0.23 9.76 -3.38
N ALA A 37 -1.03 9.35 -4.36
CA ALA A 37 -0.69 9.48 -5.77
C ALA A 37 -0.51 10.96 -6.17
N ALA A 38 -1.38 11.85 -5.70
CA ALA A 38 -1.24 13.29 -5.95
C ALA A 38 0.07 13.87 -5.37
N ILE A 39 0.54 13.34 -4.22
CA ILE A 39 1.82 13.74 -3.63
C ILE A 39 3.02 13.13 -4.38
N LEU A 40 2.89 11.86 -4.84
CA LEU A 40 3.98 11.08 -5.43
C LEU A 40 4.10 11.23 -6.95
N VAL A 41 3.12 11.85 -7.61
CA VAL A 41 3.09 12.04 -9.09
C VAL A 41 4.16 13.03 -9.57
N HIS A 42 4.76 13.82 -8.69
CA HIS A 42 5.85 14.70 -9.06
C HIS A 42 7.21 14.00 -8.81
N PRO A 43 7.73 13.22 -9.77
CA PRO A 43 9.09 12.65 -9.67
C PRO A 43 10.15 13.75 -9.73
N THR A 44 9.76 14.93 -10.23
CA THR A 44 10.60 16.11 -10.36
C THR A 44 10.59 16.89 -9.05
N PHE A 45 11.75 17.10 -8.46
CA PHE A 45 11.91 17.95 -7.28
C PHE A 45 12.40 19.32 -7.68
N ASP A 46 11.74 20.37 -7.17
CA ASP A 46 12.24 21.72 -7.28
C ASP A 46 13.50 21.86 -6.44
N MET A 47 14.63 22.17 -7.08
CA MET A 47 15.89 22.52 -6.43
C MET A 47 16.14 24.02 -6.61
N TYR A 48 16.16 24.74 -5.51
CA TYR A 48 16.41 26.17 -5.53
C TYR A 48 17.92 26.41 -5.57
N VAL A 49 18.40 27.15 -6.58
CA VAL A 49 19.81 27.46 -6.78
C VAL A 49 19.98 28.98 -6.66
N ASP A 50 20.99 29.42 -5.89
CA ASP A 50 21.29 30.83 -5.75
C ASP A 50 21.75 31.44 -7.08
N LYS A 51 21.17 32.56 -7.47
CA LYS A 51 21.50 33.31 -8.70
C LYS A 51 22.92 33.88 -8.73
N SER A 52 23.55 34.01 -7.56
CA SER A 52 24.96 34.46 -7.48
C SER A 52 25.95 33.39 -7.99
N ALA A 53 25.45 32.24 -8.44
CA ALA A 53 26.26 31.17 -9.02
C ALA A 53 27.13 31.69 -10.20
N THR A 54 28.40 31.30 -10.18
CA THR A 54 29.38 31.55 -11.22
C THR A 54 29.01 30.85 -12.53
N GLU A 55 29.84 31.00 -13.57
CA GLU A 55 29.63 30.32 -14.85
C GLU A 55 29.58 28.79 -14.70
N GLU A 56 30.45 28.25 -13.83
CA GLU A 56 30.48 26.83 -13.46
C GLU A 56 29.18 26.40 -12.75
N GLY A 57 28.61 27.29 -11.92
CA GLY A 57 27.31 27.07 -11.31
C GLY A 57 26.18 26.94 -12.32
N ARG A 58 26.23 27.71 -13.41
CA ARG A 58 25.28 27.58 -14.51
C ARG A 58 25.44 26.25 -15.26
N ALA A 59 26.69 25.79 -15.42
CA ALA A 59 26.96 24.47 -16.00
C ALA A 59 26.39 23.32 -15.12
N LEU A 60 26.51 23.45 -13.80
CA LEU A 60 25.87 22.50 -12.88
C LEU A 60 24.34 22.51 -12.98
N VAL A 61 23.74 23.70 -13.12
CA VAL A 61 22.26 23.82 -13.35
C VAL A 61 21.85 23.13 -14.64
N ALA A 62 22.59 23.31 -15.73
CA ALA A 62 22.32 22.62 -16.99
C ALA A 62 22.49 21.10 -16.86
N ALA A 63 23.50 20.64 -16.13
CA ALA A 63 23.68 19.22 -15.84
C ALA A 63 22.54 18.65 -14.97
N MET A 64 21.94 19.46 -14.07
CA MET A 64 20.77 19.06 -13.28
C MET A 64 19.54 18.84 -14.16
N GLU A 65 19.33 19.65 -15.19
CA GLU A 65 18.20 19.52 -16.12
C GLU A 65 18.27 18.20 -16.92
N GLU A 66 19.48 17.69 -17.14
CA GLU A 66 19.70 16.43 -17.85
C GLU A 66 19.52 15.18 -16.96
N VAL A 67 19.44 15.35 -15.62
CA VAL A 67 19.20 14.21 -14.70
C VAL A 67 17.75 13.78 -14.79
N GLY A 68 17.51 12.68 -15.46
CA GLY A 68 16.18 12.14 -15.68
C GLY A 68 16.06 10.65 -15.38
N SER A 69 14.82 10.19 -15.35
CA SER A 69 14.50 8.77 -15.22
C SER A 69 14.79 8.01 -16.53
N PRO A 70 14.95 6.68 -16.50
CA PRO A 70 15.07 5.85 -17.70
C PRO A 70 13.93 6.04 -18.70
N ILE A 71 12.77 6.53 -18.25
CA ILE A 71 11.59 6.82 -19.09
C ILE A 71 11.53 8.29 -19.56
N GLY A 72 12.61 9.08 -19.36
CA GLY A 72 12.73 10.45 -19.85
C GLY A 72 12.05 11.53 -19.00
N LEU A 73 11.57 11.22 -17.78
CA LEU A 73 11.02 12.22 -16.87
C LEU A 73 12.16 12.96 -16.15
N PRO A 74 12.15 14.30 -16.09
CA PRO A 74 13.18 15.04 -15.36
C PRO A 74 13.07 14.77 -13.86
N TYR A 75 14.19 14.51 -13.21
CA TYR A 75 14.25 14.32 -11.75
C TYR A 75 14.44 15.62 -10.99
N ILE A 76 14.97 16.65 -11.63
CA ILE A 76 15.30 17.93 -11.04
C ILE A 76 14.66 19.04 -11.87
N ASN A 77 14.06 20.00 -11.20
CA ASN A 77 13.64 21.28 -11.76
C ASN A 77 14.45 22.37 -11.05
N PRO A 78 15.55 22.84 -11.62
CA PRO A 78 16.36 23.88 -11.00
C PRO A 78 15.65 25.22 -11.10
N ILE A 79 15.45 25.89 -9.96
CA ILE A 79 14.81 27.20 -9.87
C ILE A 79 15.83 28.19 -9.34
N LEU A 80 16.19 29.19 -10.14
CA LEU A 80 17.09 30.25 -9.73
C LEU A 80 16.39 31.22 -8.78
N VAL A 81 16.97 31.45 -7.60
CA VAL A 81 16.45 32.34 -6.57
C VAL A 81 17.51 33.33 -6.09
N ASP A 82 17.08 34.52 -5.67
CA ASP A 82 17.95 35.44 -4.95
C ASP A 82 17.92 34.99 -3.46
N TRP A 83 19.05 34.46 -2.98
CA TRP A 83 19.15 33.97 -1.62
C TRP A 83 19.94 34.97 -0.76
N ASP A 84 19.38 35.31 0.41
CA ASP A 84 19.95 36.26 1.37
C ASP A 84 21.08 35.68 2.24
N GLY A 85 21.36 34.39 2.11
CA GLY A 85 22.35 33.67 2.91
C GLY A 85 21.88 33.23 4.28
N GLU A 86 20.71 33.66 4.75
CA GLU A 86 20.23 33.44 6.12
C GLU A 86 18.92 32.64 6.19
N SER A 87 17.98 32.87 5.27
CA SER A 87 16.68 32.22 5.35
C SER A 87 16.69 30.81 4.70
N VAL A 88 16.40 29.80 5.49
CA VAL A 88 16.31 28.39 5.04
C VAL A 88 14.88 27.86 5.16
N SER A 89 13.91 28.62 4.67
CA SER A 89 12.52 28.15 4.55
C SER A 89 12.35 27.11 3.46
N ARG A 90 13.30 27.07 2.52
CA ARG A 90 13.38 26.10 1.40
C ARG A 90 14.81 25.60 1.30
N GLN A 91 14.97 24.44 0.68
CA GLN A 91 16.31 23.95 0.39
C GLN A 91 16.95 24.81 -0.72
N VAL A 92 18.12 25.39 -0.46
CA VAL A 92 18.87 26.21 -1.41
C VAL A 92 20.25 25.61 -1.65
N ILE A 93 20.70 25.62 -2.89
CA ILE A 93 22.03 25.21 -3.29
C ILE A 93 22.82 26.49 -3.62
N ALA A 94 23.85 26.75 -2.84
CA ALA A 94 24.84 27.76 -3.12
C ALA A 94 26.01 27.11 -3.90
N VAL A 95 26.35 27.66 -5.07
CA VAL A 95 27.44 27.15 -5.91
C VAL A 95 28.54 28.20 -5.91
N GLY A 96 29.74 27.78 -5.58
CA GLY A 96 30.91 28.67 -5.56
C GLY A 96 32.18 27.90 -5.84
N GLU A 97 33.28 28.62 -6.03
CA GLU A 97 34.60 28.06 -6.19
C GLU A 97 35.34 28.13 -4.84
N GLN A 98 35.84 27.01 -4.37
CA GLN A 98 36.64 26.95 -3.16
C GLN A 98 37.95 26.19 -3.44
N GLY A 99 39.05 26.90 -3.35
CA GLY A 99 40.38 26.29 -3.60
C GLY A 99 40.59 25.77 -5.01
N GLY A 100 39.97 26.39 -6.01
CA GLY A 100 40.04 25.96 -7.42
C GLY A 100 39.16 24.76 -7.78
N ALA A 101 38.28 24.34 -6.86
CA ALA A 101 37.28 23.29 -7.09
C ALA A 101 35.89 23.85 -7.01
N LEU A 102 35.01 23.45 -7.92
CA LEU A 102 33.60 23.75 -7.89
C LEU A 102 32.96 23.09 -6.65
N THR A 103 32.35 23.91 -5.79
CA THR A 103 31.73 23.46 -4.55
C THR A 103 30.24 23.81 -4.56
N ALA A 104 29.40 22.82 -4.45
CA ALA A 104 27.95 22.99 -4.27
C ALA A 104 27.57 22.69 -2.82
N VAL A 105 27.16 23.73 -2.09
CA VAL A 105 26.73 23.62 -0.69
C VAL A 105 25.21 23.60 -0.63
N GLN A 106 24.67 22.55 -0.07
CA GLN A 106 23.24 22.39 0.09
C GLN A 106 22.81 22.86 1.48
N HIS A 107 22.04 23.95 1.52
CA HIS A 107 21.45 24.50 2.75
C HIS A 107 20.01 23.99 2.93
N TYR A 108 19.66 23.50 4.11
CA TYR A 108 18.31 23.01 4.42
C TYR A 108 17.97 23.26 5.89
N GLY A 109 16.74 23.74 6.16
CA GLY A 109 16.28 24.07 7.51
C GLY A 109 15.61 22.90 8.24
N LEU A 110 15.14 21.87 7.53
CA LEU A 110 14.50 20.68 8.09
C LEU A 110 15.27 19.44 7.71
N ILE A 111 15.61 18.61 8.68
CA ILE A 111 16.26 17.32 8.45
C ILE A 111 15.17 16.27 8.19
N ASP A 112 14.79 16.10 6.94
CA ASP A 112 14.11 14.90 6.47
C ASP A 112 15.14 13.99 5.80
N SER A 113 15.46 12.89 6.47
CA SER A 113 16.50 11.97 6.02
C SER A 113 16.26 11.37 4.64
N ASN A 114 15.01 11.17 4.23
CA ASN A 114 14.66 10.60 2.93
C ASN A 114 14.71 11.65 1.83
N LEU A 115 14.16 12.83 2.09
CA LEU A 115 14.19 13.95 1.16
C LEU A 115 15.63 14.38 0.91
N VAL A 116 16.43 14.58 1.97
CA VAL A 116 17.84 14.96 1.89
C VAL A 116 18.69 13.93 1.13
N LYS A 117 18.45 12.64 1.34
CA LYS A 117 19.14 11.58 0.59
C LYS A 117 18.82 11.62 -0.90
N ASN A 118 17.55 11.80 -1.26
CA ASN A 118 17.13 11.91 -2.66
C ASN A 118 17.76 13.13 -3.34
N PHE A 119 17.75 14.28 -2.68
CA PHE A 119 18.38 15.47 -3.19
C PHE A 119 19.89 15.29 -3.36
N ARG A 120 20.58 14.72 -2.36
CA ARG A 120 22.00 14.45 -2.42
C ARG A 120 22.36 13.54 -3.60
N ASN A 121 21.63 12.44 -3.77
CA ASN A 121 21.88 11.50 -4.85
C ASN A 121 21.71 12.17 -6.23
N ARG A 122 20.69 12.99 -6.39
CA ARG A 122 20.43 13.72 -7.65
C ARG A 122 21.46 14.79 -7.92
N LEU A 123 21.85 15.57 -6.91
CA LEU A 123 22.91 16.55 -7.02
C LEU A 123 24.26 15.88 -7.35
N THR A 124 24.55 14.74 -6.72
CA THR A 124 25.74 13.94 -7.04
C THR A 124 25.71 13.43 -8.47
N ALA A 125 24.55 13.00 -8.98
CA ALA A 125 24.42 12.57 -10.38
C ALA A 125 24.68 13.72 -11.36
N ALA A 126 24.18 14.93 -11.06
CA ALA A 126 24.47 16.12 -11.88
C ALA A 126 25.97 16.50 -11.85
N ALA A 127 26.60 16.47 -10.67
CA ALA A 127 28.02 16.73 -10.52
C ALA A 127 28.90 15.71 -11.27
N LEU A 128 28.55 14.44 -11.25
CA LEU A 128 29.25 13.39 -12.01
C LEU A 128 29.10 13.57 -13.50
N ARG A 129 27.94 14.02 -13.99
CA ARG A 129 27.76 14.34 -15.43
C ARG A 129 28.62 15.51 -15.87
N LEU A 130 28.69 16.57 -15.05
CA LEU A 130 29.54 17.71 -15.33
C LEU A 130 31.04 17.30 -15.40
N TRP A 131 31.47 16.49 -14.45
CA TRP A 131 32.84 15.97 -14.41
C TRP A 131 33.16 15.06 -15.61
N ASP A 132 32.26 14.20 -16.03
CA ASP A 132 32.42 13.32 -17.19
C ASP A 132 32.53 14.13 -18.50
N ALA A 133 31.79 15.24 -18.59
CA ALA A 133 31.87 16.16 -19.73
C ALA A 133 33.18 16.90 -19.79
N GLU A 134 33.78 17.31 -18.66
CA GLU A 134 35.06 18.01 -18.60
C GLU A 134 36.25 17.09 -18.93
N LEU A 135 36.21 15.84 -18.51
CA LEU A 135 37.28 14.88 -18.75
C LEU A 135 37.39 14.41 -20.21
N GLY A 136 36.35 14.63 -21.04
CA GLY A 136 36.31 14.22 -22.44
C GLY A 136 36.44 12.72 -22.69
N SER A 137 36.51 11.93 -21.61
CA SER A 137 36.55 10.48 -21.64
C SER A 137 35.74 9.94 -20.46
N ARG A 138 34.79 9.05 -20.69
CA ARG A 138 34.05 8.43 -19.63
C ARG A 138 34.95 7.59 -18.75
N ALA A 139 35.25 8.09 -17.55
CA ALA A 139 36.08 7.39 -16.58
C ALA A 139 35.34 6.15 -16.02
N VAL A 140 34.01 6.19 -16.00
CA VAL A 140 33.17 5.09 -15.55
C VAL A 140 31.93 5.01 -16.45
N THR A 141 31.69 3.85 -17.03
CA THR A 141 30.43 3.54 -17.73
C THR A 141 29.53 2.79 -16.75
N VAL A 142 28.37 3.37 -16.43
CA VAL A 142 27.35 2.69 -15.65
C VAL A 142 26.36 2.06 -16.61
N GLU A 143 26.36 0.74 -16.67
CA GLU A 143 25.38 -0.03 -17.42
C GLU A 143 24.27 -0.46 -16.45
N GLU A 144 23.06 0.06 -16.66
CA GLU A 144 21.89 -0.37 -15.90
C GLU A 144 21.31 -1.63 -16.55
N SER A 145 21.40 -2.75 -15.87
CA SER A 145 20.74 -4.00 -16.25
C SER A 145 19.51 -4.21 -15.37
N PRO A 146 18.31 -3.84 -15.83
CA PRO A 146 17.09 -4.00 -15.03
C PRO A 146 16.82 -5.49 -14.82
N TRP A 147 16.66 -5.89 -13.58
CA TRP A 147 16.31 -7.27 -13.21
C TRP A 147 14.86 -7.60 -13.55
N LEU A 148 13.99 -6.60 -13.64
CA LEU A 148 12.59 -6.74 -13.96
C LEU A 148 12.33 -6.32 -15.41
N PRO A 149 11.45 -7.04 -16.14
CA PRO A 149 11.15 -6.75 -17.54
C PRO A 149 10.39 -5.44 -17.76
N ARG A 150 9.88 -4.83 -16.69
CA ARG A 150 9.17 -3.55 -16.72
C ARG A 150 9.64 -2.66 -15.58
N ASP A 151 9.97 -1.42 -15.93
CA ASP A 151 10.08 -0.36 -14.93
C ASP A 151 8.69 0.17 -14.59
N VAL A 152 8.34 0.14 -13.31
CA VAL A 152 7.00 0.50 -12.83
C VAL A 152 7.15 1.60 -11.80
N PRO A 153 6.48 2.76 -12.00
CA PRO A 153 6.54 3.87 -11.06
C PRO A 153 6.13 3.47 -9.64
N TYR A 154 6.72 4.11 -8.64
CA TYR A 154 6.41 3.83 -7.23
C TYR A 154 4.92 3.99 -6.90
N THR A 155 4.21 4.89 -7.56
CA THR A 155 2.76 5.06 -7.44
C THR A 155 1.98 3.80 -7.80
N VAL A 156 2.44 3.05 -8.81
CA VAL A 156 1.86 1.76 -9.19
C VAL A 156 2.19 0.69 -8.14
N TYR A 157 3.45 0.64 -7.66
CA TYR A 157 3.83 -0.25 -6.56
C TYR A 157 2.95 -0.01 -5.34
N PHE A 158 2.80 1.25 -4.93
CA PHE A 158 1.99 1.65 -3.79
C PHE A 158 0.52 1.23 -3.96
N GLY A 159 -0.06 1.52 -5.14
CA GLY A 159 -1.42 1.09 -5.48
C GLY A 159 -1.59 -0.43 -5.45
N MET A 160 -0.64 -1.16 -6.01
CA MET A 160 -0.61 -2.63 -5.99
C MET A 160 -0.53 -3.17 -4.55
N ALA A 161 0.35 -2.61 -3.71
CA ALA A 161 0.52 -3.02 -2.33
C ALA A 161 -0.69 -2.66 -1.45
N LEU A 162 -1.48 -1.64 -1.83
CA LEU A 162 -2.74 -1.29 -1.18
C LEU A 162 -3.88 -2.25 -1.51
N LEU A 163 -3.86 -3.00 -2.62
CA LEU A 163 -4.95 -3.92 -2.98
C LEU A 163 -5.25 -4.96 -1.89
N PRO A 164 -4.25 -5.69 -1.35
CA PRO A 164 -4.49 -6.61 -0.24
C PRO A 164 -4.99 -5.90 1.02
N MET A 165 -4.46 -4.69 1.32
CA MET A 165 -4.92 -3.90 2.45
C MET A 165 -6.38 -3.49 2.29
N THR A 166 -6.77 -3.02 1.11
CA THR A 166 -8.13 -2.60 0.80
C THR A 166 -9.12 -3.74 1.00
N ALA A 167 -8.79 -4.91 0.45
CA ALA A 167 -9.60 -6.10 0.61
C ALA A 167 -9.68 -6.53 2.08
N PHE A 168 -8.57 -6.48 2.81
CA PHE A 168 -8.50 -6.85 4.21
C PHE A 168 -9.27 -5.87 5.09
N LEU A 169 -9.07 -4.57 4.92
CA LEU A 169 -9.74 -3.53 5.69
C LEU A 169 -11.26 -3.60 5.57
N ALA A 170 -11.76 -3.70 4.32
CA ALA A 170 -13.20 -3.76 4.07
C ALA A 170 -13.82 -5.00 4.73
N ALA A 171 -13.24 -6.19 4.56
CA ALA A 171 -13.77 -7.41 5.14
C ALA A 171 -13.67 -7.43 6.67
N SER A 172 -12.52 -7.01 7.25
CA SER A 172 -12.29 -7.07 8.69
C SER A 172 -13.16 -6.07 9.45
N ILE A 173 -13.25 -4.82 9.00
CA ILE A 173 -14.08 -3.79 9.66
C ILE A 173 -15.56 -4.17 9.60
N MET A 174 -16.05 -4.53 8.41
CA MET A 174 -17.46 -4.91 8.27
C MET A 174 -17.79 -6.15 9.10
N GLY A 175 -16.94 -7.17 9.09
CA GLY A 175 -17.11 -8.36 9.90
C GLY A 175 -17.12 -8.06 11.39
N ALA A 176 -16.22 -7.20 11.86
CA ALA A 176 -16.09 -6.81 13.25
C ALA A 176 -17.30 -6.04 13.77
N ILE A 177 -17.70 -4.97 13.07
CA ILE A 177 -18.80 -4.10 13.50
C ILE A 177 -20.12 -4.86 13.50
N LEU A 178 -20.46 -5.52 12.40
CA LEU A 178 -21.75 -6.19 12.27
C LEU A 178 -21.93 -7.32 13.30
N THR A 179 -20.84 -8.07 13.55
CA THR A 179 -20.90 -9.11 14.58
C THR A 179 -20.99 -8.51 15.98
N ALA A 180 -20.29 -7.42 16.27
CA ALA A 180 -20.38 -6.74 17.57
C ALA A 180 -21.76 -6.13 17.81
N GLN A 181 -22.38 -5.53 16.77
CA GLN A 181 -23.75 -4.97 16.83
C GLN A 181 -24.80 -6.00 17.20
N GLU A 182 -24.64 -7.26 16.78
CA GLU A 182 -25.57 -8.32 17.16
C GLU A 182 -25.57 -8.58 18.68
N PHE A 183 -24.41 -8.40 19.33
CA PHE A 183 -24.32 -8.46 20.78
C PHE A 183 -24.87 -7.19 21.43
N GLU A 184 -24.58 -6.01 20.88
CA GLU A 184 -25.05 -4.73 21.41
C GLU A 184 -26.55 -4.61 21.35
N PHE A 185 -27.19 -5.11 20.28
CA PHE A 185 -28.65 -5.06 20.09
C PHE A 185 -29.38 -6.33 20.56
N GLY A 186 -28.64 -7.32 21.05
CA GLY A 186 -29.21 -8.57 21.52
C GLY A 186 -29.78 -9.51 20.45
N THR A 187 -29.59 -9.17 19.17
CA THR A 187 -30.08 -9.97 18.03
C THR A 187 -29.35 -11.30 17.85
N ILE A 188 -28.22 -11.49 18.52
CA ILE A 188 -27.51 -12.78 18.53
C ILE A 188 -28.36 -13.95 18.97
N VAL A 189 -29.34 -13.70 19.84
CA VAL A 189 -30.29 -14.72 20.35
C VAL A 189 -31.16 -15.28 19.22
N GLU A 190 -31.49 -14.51 18.19
CA GLU A 190 -32.25 -14.98 17.04
C GLU A 190 -31.60 -16.15 16.32
N TYR A 191 -30.25 -16.19 16.32
CA TYR A 191 -29.51 -17.32 15.72
C TYR A 191 -29.56 -18.60 16.57
N THR A 192 -29.78 -18.49 17.86
CA THR A 192 -29.98 -19.66 18.72
C THR A 192 -31.38 -20.29 18.55
N LEU A 193 -32.38 -19.44 18.23
CA LEU A 193 -33.75 -19.84 17.98
C LEU A 193 -33.99 -20.30 16.52
N ALA A 194 -33.13 -19.86 15.57
CA ALA A 194 -33.29 -20.21 14.18
C ALA A 194 -32.74 -21.62 13.86
N PRO A 195 -33.45 -22.44 13.09
CA PRO A 195 -33.00 -23.78 12.71
C PRO A 195 -31.92 -23.73 11.60
N ALA A 196 -30.97 -22.81 11.72
CA ALA A 196 -29.88 -22.62 10.76
C ALA A 196 -28.56 -23.14 11.33
N SER A 197 -27.82 -23.91 10.53
CA SER A 197 -26.49 -24.37 10.95
C SER A 197 -25.48 -23.20 10.97
N VAL A 198 -24.59 -23.23 11.93
CA VAL A 198 -23.48 -22.25 12.04
C VAL A 198 -22.72 -22.08 10.72
N VAL A 199 -22.51 -23.18 9.99
CA VAL A 199 -21.82 -23.16 8.69
C VAL A 199 -22.57 -22.34 7.64
N LEU A 200 -23.91 -22.44 7.60
CA LEU A 200 -24.73 -21.65 6.67
C LEU A 200 -24.72 -20.16 7.01
N VAL A 201 -24.80 -19.81 8.29
CA VAL A 201 -24.75 -18.41 8.76
C VAL A 201 -23.40 -17.80 8.44
N LEU A 202 -22.30 -18.45 8.84
CA LEU A 202 -20.95 -17.98 8.56
C LEU A 202 -20.66 -17.93 7.06
N GLY A 203 -21.13 -18.91 6.29
CA GLY A 203 -20.99 -18.93 4.84
C GLY A 203 -21.67 -17.72 4.18
N ALA A 204 -22.90 -17.38 4.57
CA ALA A 204 -23.62 -16.22 4.06
C ALA A 204 -22.89 -14.90 4.40
N ARG A 205 -22.42 -14.76 5.64
CA ARG A 205 -21.66 -13.58 6.11
C ARG A 205 -20.34 -13.44 5.35
N LEU A 206 -19.55 -14.48 5.30
CA LEU A 206 -18.28 -14.45 4.60
C LEU A 206 -18.46 -14.15 3.11
N THR A 207 -19.49 -14.72 2.46
CA THR A 207 -19.80 -14.41 1.06
C THR A 207 -20.04 -12.91 0.88
N ARG A 208 -20.84 -12.28 1.74
CA ARG A 208 -21.06 -10.83 1.70
C ARG A 208 -19.78 -10.04 1.93
N LEU A 209 -18.98 -10.40 2.96
CA LEU A 209 -17.73 -9.73 3.28
C LEU A 209 -16.74 -9.81 2.12
N VAL A 210 -16.59 -11.00 1.53
CA VAL A 210 -15.71 -11.23 0.37
C VAL A 210 -16.17 -10.39 -0.82
N LEU A 211 -17.46 -10.38 -1.15
CA LEU A 211 -17.97 -9.58 -2.26
C LEU A 211 -17.73 -8.09 -2.05
N SER A 212 -18.04 -7.57 -0.84
CA SER A 212 -17.79 -6.15 -0.53
C SER A 212 -16.31 -5.78 -0.60
N ALA A 213 -15.43 -6.66 -0.11
CA ALA A 213 -13.99 -6.47 -0.13
C ALA A 213 -13.42 -6.50 -1.56
N LEU A 214 -13.88 -7.42 -2.40
CA LEU A 214 -13.49 -7.49 -3.81
C LEU A 214 -13.99 -6.27 -4.59
N ILE A 215 -15.18 -5.75 -4.30
CA ILE A 215 -15.68 -4.49 -4.86
C ILE A 215 -14.77 -3.34 -4.47
N SER A 216 -14.41 -3.23 -3.19
CA SER A 216 -13.49 -2.19 -2.71
C SER A 216 -12.13 -2.26 -3.39
N ALA A 217 -11.53 -3.45 -3.48
CA ALA A 217 -10.28 -3.67 -4.20
C ALA A 217 -10.41 -3.37 -5.71
N GLY A 218 -11.55 -3.68 -6.32
CA GLY A 218 -11.85 -3.35 -7.71
C GLY A 218 -11.90 -1.84 -7.97
N ILE A 219 -12.51 -1.07 -7.06
CA ILE A 219 -12.55 0.40 -7.15
C ILE A 219 -11.12 0.96 -7.06
N LEU A 220 -10.30 0.49 -6.12
CA LEU A 220 -8.90 0.90 -6.02
C LEU A 220 -8.12 0.51 -7.28
N LEU A 221 -8.30 -0.70 -7.80
CA LEU A 221 -7.62 -1.16 -9.00
C LEU A 221 -7.94 -0.27 -10.20
N VAL A 222 -9.21 0.12 -10.37
CA VAL A 222 -9.64 1.06 -11.41
C VAL A 222 -8.99 2.43 -11.19
N ALA A 223 -8.95 2.93 -9.94
CA ALA A 223 -8.30 4.19 -9.63
C ALA A 223 -6.81 4.17 -10.00
N VAL A 224 -6.07 3.09 -9.66
CA VAL A 224 -4.66 2.89 -10.03
C VAL A 224 -4.50 2.88 -11.54
N GLY A 225 -5.32 2.11 -12.26
CA GLY A 225 -5.26 2.01 -13.71
C GLY A 225 -5.51 3.35 -14.42
N LEU A 226 -6.52 4.11 -13.95
CA LEU A 226 -6.87 5.41 -14.53
C LEU A 226 -5.83 6.49 -14.26
N THR A 227 -5.21 6.50 -13.08
CA THR A 227 -4.22 7.53 -12.71
C THR A 227 -2.83 7.27 -13.28
N THR A 228 -2.46 6.00 -13.47
CA THR A 228 -1.10 5.63 -13.88
C THR A 228 -0.99 5.06 -15.29
N GLY A 229 -2.12 4.65 -15.88
CA GLY A 229 -2.13 3.89 -17.14
C GLY A 229 -1.69 2.43 -17.01
N PHE A 230 -1.25 1.98 -15.81
CA PHE A 230 -0.78 0.62 -15.58
C PHE A 230 -1.90 -0.30 -15.12
N TRP A 231 -2.11 -1.38 -15.86
CA TRP A 231 -3.08 -2.43 -15.55
C TRP A 231 -2.37 -3.76 -15.28
N PRO A 232 -2.91 -4.58 -14.37
CA PRO A 232 -2.36 -5.92 -14.15
C PRO A 232 -2.56 -6.80 -15.39
N GLY A 233 -1.65 -7.72 -15.61
CA GLY A 233 -1.70 -8.62 -16.75
C GLY A 233 -2.96 -9.49 -16.79
N SER A 234 -3.63 -9.71 -15.63
CA SER A 234 -4.87 -10.49 -15.55
C SER A 234 -5.71 -10.13 -14.34
N LEU A 235 -6.90 -9.55 -14.57
CA LEU A 235 -7.85 -9.15 -13.51
C LEU A 235 -8.36 -10.34 -12.71
N TRP A 236 -8.66 -11.47 -13.34
CA TRP A 236 -9.17 -12.66 -12.65
C TRP A 236 -8.11 -13.28 -11.72
N ARG A 237 -6.81 -13.22 -12.08
CA ARG A 237 -5.72 -13.67 -11.21
C ARG A 237 -5.60 -12.75 -9.99
N VAL A 238 -5.74 -11.46 -10.17
CA VAL A 238 -5.78 -10.50 -9.05
C VAL A 238 -6.92 -10.86 -8.09
N ALA A 239 -8.13 -11.09 -8.61
CA ALA A 239 -9.26 -11.52 -7.79
C ALA A 239 -9.01 -12.83 -7.03
N LEU A 240 -8.40 -13.83 -7.70
CA LEU A 240 -8.03 -15.10 -7.06
C LEU A 240 -6.97 -14.95 -5.97
N ILE A 241 -5.99 -14.04 -6.15
CA ILE A 241 -4.98 -13.75 -5.12
C ILE A 241 -5.62 -13.08 -3.91
N LEU A 242 -6.56 -12.17 -4.14
CA LEU A 242 -7.24 -11.44 -3.07
C LEU A 242 -8.29 -12.28 -2.33
N LEU A 243 -8.83 -13.32 -2.94
CA LEU A 243 -9.87 -14.15 -2.35
C LEU A 243 -9.47 -14.75 -0.98
N PRO A 244 -8.34 -15.46 -0.81
CA PRO A 244 -7.95 -15.96 0.50
C PRO A 244 -7.64 -14.82 1.50
N VAL A 245 -7.12 -13.69 1.04
CA VAL A 245 -6.89 -12.50 1.89
C VAL A 245 -8.21 -11.98 2.46
N THR A 246 -9.25 -11.88 1.64
CA THR A 246 -10.58 -11.43 2.08
C THR A 246 -11.23 -12.41 3.05
N VAL A 247 -11.02 -13.71 2.87
CA VAL A 247 -11.50 -14.75 3.79
C VAL A 247 -10.79 -14.63 5.14
N ILE A 248 -9.47 -14.51 5.16
CA ILE A 248 -8.67 -14.30 6.39
C ILE A 248 -9.17 -13.06 7.12
N ALA A 249 -9.33 -11.95 6.41
CA ALA A 249 -9.77 -10.68 6.95
C ALA A 249 -11.20 -10.75 7.51
N GLY A 250 -12.11 -11.36 6.76
CA GLY A 250 -13.50 -11.58 7.22
C GLY A 250 -13.55 -12.40 8.50
N CYS A 251 -12.78 -13.49 8.57
CA CYS A 251 -12.66 -14.32 9.77
C CYS A 251 -12.09 -13.54 10.96
N LEU A 252 -11.04 -12.75 10.76
CA LEU A 252 -10.48 -11.90 11.82
C LEU A 252 -11.49 -10.85 12.29
N GLY A 253 -12.22 -10.23 11.38
CA GLY A 253 -13.29 -9.30 11.72
C GLY A 253 -14.39 -9.97 12.54
N LEU A 254 -14.90 -11.11 12.09
CA LEU A 254 -15.92 -11.87 12.83
C LEU A 254 -15.41 -12.25 14.23
N LEU A 255 -14.19 -12.72 14.37
CA LEU A 255 -13.56 -13.04 15.66
C LEU A 255 -13.45 -11.79 16.55
N ALA A 256 -13.01 -10.65 15.99
CA ALA A 256 -12.94 -9.39 16.73
C ALA A 256 -14.31 -8.97 17.27
N GLY A 257 -15.35 -9.06 16.45
CA GLY A 257 -16.74 -8.78 16.87
C GLY A 257 -17.23 -9.72 17.98
N LEU A 258 -16.97 -11.03 17.85
CA LEU A 258 -17.30 -12.04 18.86
C LEU A 258 -16.59 -11.81 20.20
N LEU A 259 -15.36 -11.33 20.18
CA LEU A 259 -14.54 -11.12 21.38
C LEU A 259 -14.89 -9.79 22.07
N MET A 260 -14.96 -8.71 21.30
CA MET A 260 -15.14 -7.34 21.81
C MET A 260 -16.60 -7.05 22.19
N ARG A 261 -17.58 -7.64 21.49
CA ARG A 261 -19.02 -7.47 21.72
C ARG A 261 -19.52 -6.01 21.71
N ARG A 262 -18.67 -5.07 21.28
CA ARG A 262 -18.95 -3.65 21.14
C ARG A 262 -18.38 -3.15 19.83
N SER A 263 -19.16 -2.36 19.10
CA SER A 263 -18.83 -1.94 17.73
C SER A 263 -17.56 -1.12 17.65
N ILE A 264 -17.34 -0.16 18.56
CA ILE A 264 -16.17 0.72 18.53
C ILE A 264 -14.86 -0.04 18.78
N PRO A 265 -14.70 -0.84 19.86
CA PRO A 265 -13.49 -1.64 20.04
C PRO A 265 -13.24 -2.65 18.90
N ALA A 266 -14.30 -3.30 18.41
CA ALA A 266 -14.18 -4.23 17.30
C ALA A 266 -13.71 -3.55 16.01
N PHE A 267 -14.25 -2.37 15.71
CA PHE A 267 -13.79 -1.52 14.60
C PHE A 267 -12.30 -1.19 14.72
N LEU A 268 -11.85 -0.75 15.91
CA LEU A 268 -10.44 -0.40 16.14
C LEU A 268 -9.51 -1.60 15.93
N VAL A 269 -9.91 -2.80 16.38
CA VAL A 269 -9.13 -4.03 16.13
C VAL A 269 -9.01 -4.30 14.63
N GLY A 270 -10.10 -4.19 13.88
CA GLY A 270 -10.10 -4.36 12.43
C GLY A 270 -9.23 -3.31 11.71
N LEU A 271 -9.38 -2.05 12.10
CA LEU A 271 -8.65 -0.92 11.51
C LEU A 271 -7.14 -1.02 11.78
N VAL A 272 -6.75 -1.06 13.07
CA VAL A 272 -5.35 -1.10 13.48
C VAL A 272 -4.67 -2.36 12.98
N GLY A 273 -5.34 -3.52 13.08
CA GLY A 273 -4.83 -4.79 12.57
C GLY A 273 -4.54 -4.76 11.07
N SER A 274 -5.42 -4.10 10.29
CA SER A 274 -5.23 -3.95 8.85
C SER A 274 -4.02 -3.08 8.52
N PHE A 275 -3.87 -1.93 9.17
CA PHE A 275 -2.75 -1.01 8.95
C PHE A 275 -1.41 -1.61 9.40
N VAL A 276 -1.35 -2.14 10.62
CA VAL A 276 -0.14 -2.77 11.15
C VAL A 276 0.27 -3.97 10.30
N GLY A 277 -0.69 -4.82 9.94
CA GLY A 277 -0.43 -5.96 9.06
C GLY A 277 0.09 -5.55 7.70
N TRP A 278 -0.47 -4.49 7.10
CA TRP A 278 -0.02 -3.96 5.81
C TRP A 278 1.38 -3.34 5.89
N ILE A 279 1.67 -2.52 6.91
CA ILE A 279 3.00 -1.95 7.12
C ILE A 279 4.03 -3.08 7.26
N LEU A 280 3.77 -4.07 8.11
CA LEU A 280 4.65 -5.21 8.30
C LEU A 280 4.73 -6.14 7.08
N GLY A 281 3.72 -6.10 6.21
CA GLY A 281 3.56 -6.95 5.03
C GLY A 281 4.05 -6.33 3.72
N SER A 282 5.10 -5.53 3.72
CA SER A 282 5.66 -4.91 2.51
C SER A 282 4.80 -3.79 1.90
N GLY A 283 4.01 -3.09 2.70
CA GLY A 283 3.14 -2.00 2.22
C GLY A 283 3.88 -0.83 1.60
N PHE A 284 5.03 -0.44 2.15
CA PHE A 284 5.84 0.66 1.65
C PHE A 284 7.03 0.24 0.78
N GLY A 285 7.32 -1.04 0.66
CA GLY A 285 8.45 -1.55 -0.11
C GLY A 285 8.71 -3.01 0.19
N LEU A 286 9.57 -3.65 -0.60
CA LEU A 286 9.92 -5.05 -0.40
C LEU A 286 10.59 -5.25 0.96
N ALA A 287 10.15 -6.25 1.70
CA ALA A 287 10.63 -6.54 3.06
C ALA A 287 12.15 -6.76 3.14
N ALA A 288 12.76 -7.29 2.09
CA ALA A 288 14.20 -7.52 1.99
C ALA A 288 15.04 -6.22 2.13
N GLY A 289 14.46 -5.05 1.84
CA GLY A 289 15.13 -3.75 1.98
C GLY A 289 15.20 -3.20 3.41
N PHE A 290 14.46 -3.78 4.37
CA PHE A 290 14.30 -3.23 5.73
C PHE A 290 15.03 -4.01 6.83
N GLY A 291 15.80 -5.02 6.47
CA GLY A 291 16.60 -5.82 7.42
C GLY A 291 15.96 -7.15 7.82
N LYS A 292 16.79 -8.06 8.37
CA LYS A 292 16.43 -9.48 8.59
C LYS A 292 15.25 -9.69 9.54
N LEU A 293 15.13 -8.89 10.62
CA LEU A 293 14.05 -9.02 11.58
C LEU A 293 12.70 -8.65 10.94
N TYR A 294 12.66 -7.53 10.23
CA TYR A 294 11.47 -7.10 9.52
C TYR A 294 11.05 -8.13 8.46
N GLU A 295 12.01 -8.66 7.70
CA GLU A 295 11.76 -9.70 6.71
C GLU A 295 11.16 -10.96 7.34
N ALA A 296 11.69 -11.41 8.50
CA ALA A 296 11.14 -12.56 9.21
C ALA A 296 9.70 -12.34 9.67
N ILE A 297 9.40 -11.16 10.23
CA ILE A 297 8.04 -10.78 10.65
C ILE A 297 7.11 -10.68 9.45
N SER A 298 7.55 -10.05 8.37
CA SER A 298 6.74 -9.86 7.17
C SER A 298 6.30 -11.18 6.54
N ARG A 299 7.13 -12.20 6.58
CA ARG A 299 6.82 -13.56 6.08
C ARG A 299 5.65 -14.24 6.81
N LEU A 300 5.28 -13.75 7.99
CA LEU A 300 4.13 -14.26 8.76
C LEU A 300 2.82 -13.54 8.38
N THR A 301 2.88 -12.50 7.56
CA THR A 301 1.71 -11.72 7.18
C THR A 301 1.11 -12.17 5.85
N PRO A 302 -0.23 -12.24 5.71
CA PRO A 302 -0.86 -12.55 4.44
C PRO A 302 -0.62 -11.46 3.37
N PHE A 303 -0.32 -10.23 3.81
CA PHE A 303 -0.04 -9.11 2.92
C PHE A 303 1.22 -9.33 2.09
N THR A 304 2.33 -9.78 2.69
CA THR A 304 3.58 -10.09 1.99
C THR A 304 3.35 -11.11 0.87
N HIS A 305 2.65 -12.19 1.18
CA HIS A 305 2.39 -13.24 0.20
C HIS A 305 1.48 -12.78 -0.93
N ALA A 306 0.44 -11.99 -0.61
CA ALA A 306 -0.43 -11.41 -1.62
C ALA A 306 0.31 -10.40 -2.50
N THR A 307 1.12 -9.50 -1.92
CA THR A 307 1.91 -8.52 -2.67
C THR A 307 2.92 -9.20 -3.58
N GLN A 308 3.61 -10.26 -3.13
CA GLN A 308 4.53 -11.05 -3.97
C GLN A 308 3.83 -11.68 -5.18
N LEU A 309 2.61 -12.19 -5.01
CA LEU A 309 1.82 -12.75 -6.12
C LEU A 309 1.29 -11.67 -7.07
N LEU A 310 0.88 -10.52 -6.53
CA LEU A 310 0.44 -9.37 -7.33
C LEU A 310 1.60 -8.77 -8.13
N PHE A 311 2.81 -8.83 -7.60
CA PHE A 311 4.00 -8.32 -8.27
C PHE A 311 4.16 -8.89 -9.68
N ALA A 312 3.96 -10.20 -9.85
CA ALA A 312 4.01 -10.85 -11.16
C ALA A 312 2.97 -10.31 -12.15
N GLN A 313 1.83 -9.80 -11.65
CA GLN A 313 0.77 -9.26 -12.50
C GLN A 313 1.06 -7.85 -13.02
N TYR A 314 1.86 -7.07 -12.30
CA TYR A 314 2.20 -5.70 -12.68
C TYR A 314 3.57 -5.58 -13.35
N TYR A 315 4.57 -6.32 -12.85
CA TYR A 315 5.97 -6.23 -13.32
C TYR A 315 6.32 -7.28 -14.38
N GLY A 316 5.45 -8.25 -14.63
CA GLY A 316 5.69 -9.32 -15.61
C GLY A 316 6.64 -10.42 -15.14
N ALA A 317 7.23 -10.27 -13.96
CA ALA A 317 8.10 -11.27 -13.33
C ALA A 317 7.73 -11.44 -11.85
N GLY A 318 7.76 -12.68 -11.36
CA GLY A 318 7.46 -13.00 -9.96
C GLY A 318 8.67 -12.78 -9.05
N ILE A 319 8.39 -12.32 -7.83
CA ILE A 319 9.40 -12.23 -6.77
C ILE A 319 9.11 -13.34 -5.75
N GLY A 320 10.17 -13.97 -5.22
CA GLY A 320 10.05 -14.96 -4.16
C GLY A 320 9.57 -16.33 -4.63
N ARG A 321 8.78 -17.01 -3.80
CA ARG A 321 8.31 -18.38 -4.03
C ARG A 321 6.79 -18.40 -4.20
N PRO A 322 6.26 -18.26 -5.43
CA PRO A 322 4.81 -18.10 -5.65
C PRO A 322 3.99 -19.27 -5.11
N VAL A 323 4.46 -20.51 -5.29
CA VAL A 323 3.77 -21.71 -4.78
C VAL A 323 3.67 -21.69 -3.24
N ALA A 324 4.76 -21.33 -2.55
CA ALA A 324 4.76 -21.22 -1.10
C ALA A 324 3.82 -20.11 -0.61
N SER A 325 3.73 -18.98 -1.35
CA SER A 325 2.83 -17.88 -1.02
C SER A 325 1.36 -18.28 -1.19
N VAL A 326 1.01 -18.98 -2.26
CA VAL A 326 -0.35 -19.52 -2.45
C VAL A 326 -0.69 -20.51 -1.33
N PHE A 327 0.22 -21.44 -1.04
CA PHE A 327 0.02 -22.42 0.02
C PHE A 327 -0.19 -21.75 1.39
N PHE A 328 0.64 -20.78 1.74
CA PHE A 328 0.51 -20.01 2.98
C PHE A 328 -0.87 -19.34 3.09
N LEU A 329 -1.32 -18.66 2.04
CA LEU A 329 -2.61 -17.97 2.03
C LEU A 329 -3.78 -18.96 2.20
N LEU A 330 -3.75 -20.09 1.50
CA LEU A 330 -4.81 -21.10 1.59
C LEU A 330 -4.84 -21.78 2.96
N VAL A 331 -3.69 -22.15 3.50
CA VAL A 331 -3.60 -22.76 4.85
C VAL A 331 -4.08 -21.77 5.90
N THR A 332 -3.62 -20.52 5.85
CA THR A 332 -4.05 -19.47 6.79
C THR A 332 -5.56 -19.22 6.71
N ALA A 333 -6.11 -19.13 5.49
CA ALA A 333 -7.54 -18.95 5.30
C ALA A 333 -8.34 -20.13 5.89
N THR A 334 -7.88 -21.36 5.66
CA THR A 334 -8.54 -22.57 6.19
C THR A 334 -8.48 -22.60 7.72
N VAL A 335 -7.31 -22.32 8.31
CA VAL A 335 -7.16 -22.25 9.78
C VAL A 335 -8.10 -21.19 10.37
N MET A 336 -8.15 -20.01 9.77
CA MET A 336 -9.02 -18.92 10.22
C MET A 336 -10.50 -19.27 10.11
N LEU A 337 -10.92 -19.96 9.04
CA LEU A 337 -12.29 -20.46 8.90
C LEU A 337 -12.66 -21.44 10.03
N VAL A 338 -11.77 -22.40 10.32
CA VAL A 338 -11.99 -23.37 11.38
C VAL A 338 -12.09 -22.68 12.74
N LEU A 339 -11.13 -21.81 13.05
CA LEU A 339 -11.10 -21.07 14.33
C LEU A 339 -12.36 -20.20 14.50
N THR A 340 -12.79 -19.51 13.45
CA THR A 340 -14.00 -18.69 13.47
C THR A 340 -15.24 -19.54 13.66
N GLY A 341 -15.33 -20.69 12.99
CA GLY A 341 -16.44 -21.64 13.14
C GLY A 341 -16.54 -22.20 14.56
N LEU A 342 -15.42 -22.58 15.15
CA LEU A 342 -15.34 -23.08 16.53
C LEU A 342 -15.70 -21.98 17.54
N ALA A 343 -15.16 -20.78 17.38
CA ALA A 343 -15.44 -19.64 18.24
C ALA A 343 -16.92 -19.24 18.19
N TYR A 344 -17.48 -19.18 16.99
CA TYR A 344 -18.89 -18.86 16.79
C TYR A 344 -19.80 -19.91 17.44
N ARG A 345 -19.54 -21.20 17.19
CA ARG A 345 -20.26 -22.31 17.82
C ARG A 345 -20.20 -22.24 19.36
N TRP A 346 -19.01 -22.02 19.91
CA TRP A 346 -18.81 -21.97 21.36
C TRP A 346 -19.53 -20.78 22.01
N ARG A 347 -19.51 -19.61 21.37
CA ARG A 347 -20.11 -18.38 21.91
C ARG A 347 -21.65 -18.38 21.79
N VAL A 348 -22.18 -18.83 20.66
CA VAL A 348 -23.63 -18.85 20.41
C VAL A 348 -24.31 -19.95 21.25
N MET A 349 -23.71 -21.15 21.36
CA MET A 349 -24.31 -22.26 22.13
C MET A 349 -24.24 -22.09 23.66
N ARG A 350 -23.39 -21.21 24.18
CA ARG A 350 -23.30 -20.91 25.61
C ARG A 350 -24.26 -19.80 26.08
N GLN A 351 -24.93 -19.15 25.16
CA GLN A 351 -25.91 -18.09 25.49
C GLN A 351 -27.38 -18.57 25.41
N GLY A 352 -27.63 -19.76 24.92
CA GLY A 352 -28.88 -20.51 25.03
C GLY A 352 -28.79 -21.56 26.13
#